data_cde848338c55bb03834d42ab0a8d7fb3
#
_entry.id   cde848338c55bb03834d42ab0a8d7fb3
#
_cell.length_a   1.000
_cell.length_b   1.000
_cell.length_c   1.000
_cell.angle_alpha   90.00
_cell.angle_beta   90.00
_cell.angle_gamma   90.00
#
_symmetry.space_group_name_H-M   'P 1'
#
loop_
_entity.id
_entity.type
_entity.pdbx_description
1 polymer ?
#
loop_
_entity_poly.entity_id
_entity_poly.type
_entity_poly.pdbx_seq_one_letter_code
_entity_poly.pdbx_strand_id
1 'polypeptide(L)'
;MNGAFTPTPDTSGRHLAVYELQRAQGRTQAARRVLLDALAGASEAEWLACARALVLRSDTDTAQVVLSTSLVAHPGSVDLRFALAGNLQQRGESAAAEALLHELLAQQPTHAAATFLLATLLCQQGRMHAAAGAIRHLFGHARLDADTVIQAVEMLDDIQRTSDAAAICEAEIMAGCTDPRIHAYAGMLGIQLGQFERVRERYAFALAHSSQAVEWNIPIGLSGLQRYKDGGHPDFQLFRDVLQRPDLSEKTRITTLFALGKAHDDIADYAQAAHYLHQANALAHVRSTWSRKHWRRLVEARLAARPSPFQLAATSEWTPLFIVGVPRSGTTLLAELLARHPLVCNRGELGWLATLARRLEQTGTREPAAFEQAASTYAAQLRQDDSSARWFIDKQPLNLLHIDLILTLWPNARIIHCRRNPRDTALSLWSQSFHDHAHDYAYDFGDIAALIQGCERLHAHSRVRHAASIRTVRYEELIADPASCLGELARWLGLPEHDLLGSPSRDHAISTASAWQARQPIHQHSVARWRFYASHVPELLRIPDK
;
A
#
# COMPACT_ATOMS: atom_id res chain seq x y z
N MET A 1 -13.39 45.46 -20.44
CA MET A 1 -14.81 45.61 -20.03
C MET A 1 -15.00 44.74 -18.80
N ASN A 2 -15.09 45.35 -17.65
CA ASN A 2 -15.27 44.68 -16.36
C ASN A 2 -16.73 44.23 -16.24
N GLY A 3 -16.98 42.93 -16.37
CA GLY A 3 -18.23 42.31 -16.01
C GLY A 3 -18.24 42.01 -14.50
N ALA A 4 -18.87 42.83 -13.73
CA ALA A 4 -19.11 42.65 -12.31
C ALA A 4 -19.95 41.37 -12.10
N PHE A 5 -19.37 40.37 -11.46
CA PHE A 5 -20.10 39.23 -10.91
C PHE A 5 -20.94 39.74 -9.73
N THR A 6 -22.21 39.96 -9.94
CA THR A 6 -23.16 40.13 -8.85
C THR A 6 -23.41 38.75 -8.21
N PRO A 7 -23.09 38.55 -6.92
CA PRO A 7 -23.46 37.31 -6.26
C PRO A 7 -24.99 37.26 -6.16
N THR A 8 -25.59 36.25 -6.77
CA THR A 8 -26.98 35.86 -6.50
C THR A 8 -27.12 35.65 -4.99
N PRO A 9 -28.17 36.14 -4.35
CA PRO A 9 -28.37 35.99 -2.91
C PRO A 9 -28.40 34.47 -2.61
N ASP A 10 -27.59 34.07 -1.62
CA ASP A 10 -27.47 32.69 -1.15
C ASP A 10 -28.81 32.21 -0.54
N THR A 11 -29.76 31.88 -1.43
CA THR A 11 -31.09 31.36 -1.08
C THR A 11 -30.96 30.03 -0.36
N SER A 12 -29.99 29.19 -0.75
CA SER A 12 -29.68 27.91 -0.13
C SER A 12 -29.27 28.06 1.32
N GLY A 13 -28.47 29.08 1.66
CA GLY A 13 -28.02 29.35 3.03
C GLY A 13 -29.18 29.73 3.97
N ARG A 14 -30.19 30.48 3.48
CA ARG A 14 -31.37 30.80 4.29
C ARG A 14 -32.26 29.60 4.59
N HIS A 15 -32.48 28.73 3.63
CA HIS A 15 -33.30 27.53 3.81
C HIS A 15 -32.63 26.53 4.78
N LEU A 16 -31.31 26.39 4.69
CA LEU A 16 -30.54 25.58 5.63
C LEU A 16 -30.57 26.15 7.05
N ALA A 17 -30.51 27.47 7.23
CA ALA A 17 -30.60 28.10 8.56
C ALA A 17 -31.96 27.82 9.23
N VAL A 18 -33.07 27.89 8.47
CA VAL A 18 -34.41 27.55 8.97
C VAL A 18 -34.49 26.07 9.32
N TYR A 19 -33.92 25.19 8.47
CA TYR A 19 -33.84 23.76 8.74
C TYR A 19 -33.10 23.46 10.04
N GLU A 20 -31.93 24.06 10.23
CA GLU A 20 -31.10 23.88 11.43
C GLU A 20 -31.81 24.34 12.71
N LEU A 21 -32.49 25.47 12.66
CA LEU A 21 -33.24 25.99 13.77
C LEU A 21 -34.35 25.04 14.23
N GLN A 22 -35.11 24.50 13.28
CA GLN A 22 -36.18 23.54 13.58
C GLN A 22 -35.64 22.17 14.04
N ARG A 23 -34.52 21.72 13.46
CA ARG A 23 -33.83 20.51 13.87
C ARG A 23 -33.32 20.60 15.31
N ALA A 24 -32.74 21.76 15.69
CA ALA A 24 -32.28 22.01 17.06
C ALA A 24 -33.44 21.98 18.08
N GLN A 25 -34.67 22.22 17.63
CA GLN A 25 -35.90 22.11 18.44
C GLN A 25 -36.48 20.67 18.47
N GLY A 26 -35.76 19.67 17.94
CA GLY A 26 -36.21 18.28 17.88
C GLY A 26 -37.26 17.98 16.79
N ARG A 27 -37.57 18.96 15.91
CA ARG A 27 -38.61 18.84 14.86
C ARG A 27 -38.05 18.38 13.52
N THR A 28 -37.25 17.32 13.51
CA THR A 28 -36.47 16.88 12.33
C THR A 28 -37.34 16.62 11.09
N GLN A 29 -38.47 15.96 11.24
CA GLN A 29 -39.37 15.66 10.09
C GLN A 29 -40.04 16.92 9.52
N ALA A 30 -40.48 17.82 10.40
CA ALA A 30 -41.05 19.11 9.99
C ALA A 30 -39.98 19.98 9.28
N ALA A 31 -38.75 20.01 9.84
CA ALA A 31 -37.63 20.70 9.23
C ALA A 31 -37.29 20.19 7.82
N ARG A 32 -37.27 18.87 7.63
CA ARG A 32 -37.06 18.25 6.30
C ARG A 32 -38.16 18.65 5.30
N ARG A 33 -39.42 18.64 5.72
CA ARG A 33 -40.53 19.05 4.85
C ARG A 33 -40.38 20.50 4.41
N VAL A 34 -40.11 21.42 5.35
CA VAL A 34 -39.90 22.84 5.03
C VAL A 34 -38.74 23.04 4.08
N LEU A 35 -37.63 22.28 4.26
CA LEU A 35 -36.49 22.34 3.36
C LEU A 35 -36.85 21.85 1.95
N LEU A 36 -37.58 20.75 1.80
CA LEU A 36 -37.99 20.21 0.51
C LEU A 36 -39.00 21.14 -0.19
N ASP A 37 -39.96 21.71 0.55
CA ASP A 37 -40.91 22.68 0.03
C ASP A 37 -40.20 23.95 -0.48
N ALA A 38 -39.16 24.38 0.21
CA ALA A 38 -38.36 25.52 -0.20
C ALA A 38 -37.48 25.23 -1.43
N LEU A 39 -37.11 23.98 -1.66
CA LEU A 39 -36.39 23.52 -2.84
C LEU A 39 -37.32 23.09 -4.00
N ALA A 40 -38.63 23.08 -3.78
CA ALA A 40 -39.56 22.78 -4.84
C ALA A 40 -39.45 23.82 -5.97
N GLY A 41 -39.09 23.38 -7.19
CA GLY A 41 -38.79 24.26 -8.33
C GLY A 41 -37.39 24.86 -8.36
N ALA A 42 -36.50 24.51 -7.42
CA ALA A 42 -35.10 24.91 -7.44
C ALA A 42 -34.34 24.25 -8.61
N SER A 43 -33.28 24.91 -9.05
CA SER A 43 -32.39 24.39 -10.06
C SER A 43 -31.57 23.21 -9.53
N GLU A 44 -31.05 22.39 -10.43
CA GLU A 44 -30.13 21.30 -10.09
C GLU A 44 -28.95 21.74 -9.22
N ALA A 45 -28.36 22.90 -9.53
CA ALA A 45 -27.25 23.48 -8.78
C ALA A 45 -27.62 23.80 -7.31
N GLU A 46 -28.84 24.30 -7.08
CA GLU A 46 -29.35 24.60 -5.72
C GLU A 46 -29.58 23.32 -4.92
N TRP A 47 -30.15 22.28 -5.53
CA TRP A 47 -30.29 20.97 -4.91
C TRP A 47 -28.93 20.38 -4.50
N LEU A 48 -27.94 20.42 -5.41
CA LEU A 48 -26.58 19.95 -5.14
C LEU A 48 -25.89 20.77 -4.02
N ALA A 49 -26.01 22.10 -4.05
CA ALA A 49 -25.45 22.97 -3.02
C ALA A 49 -26.04 22.65 -1.64
N CYS A 50 -27.35 22.47 -1.56
CA CYS A 50 -28.03 22.08 -0.34
C CYS A 50 -27.57 20.70 0.17
N ALA A 51 -27.53 19.69 -0.69
CA ALA A 51 -27.08 18.34 -0.34
C ALA A 51 -25.62 18.34 0.15
N ARG A 52 -24.71 19.02 -0.54
CA ARG A 52 -23.30 19.17 -0.12
C ARG A 52 -23.18 19.83 1.26
N ALA A 53 -23.96 20.88 1.49
CA ALA A 53 -23.94 21.57 2.78
C ALA A 53 -24.44 20.67 3.94
N LEU A 54 -25.41 19.78 3.70
CA LEU A 54 -25.88 18.79 4.67
C LEU A 54 -24.82 17.73 4.94
N VAL A 55 -24.18 17.21 3.89
CA VAL A 55 -23.08 16.22 4.02
C VAL A 55 -21.91 16.79 4.83
N LEU A 56 -21.50 18.06 4.57
CA LEU A 56 -20.47 18.73 5.34
C LEU A 56 -20.80 18.88 6.84
N ARG A 57 -22.09 18.87 7.17
CA ARG A 57 -22.61 18.90 8.55
C ARG A 57 -22.87 17.52 9.11
N SER A 58 -22.45 16.47 8.43
CA SER A 58 -22.66 15.06 8.79
C SER A 58 -24.15 14.66 8.89
N ASP A 59 -25.04 15.40 8.19
CA ASP A 59 -26.47 15.08 8.10
C ASP A 59 -26.76 14.31 6.81
N THR A 60 -26.15 13.13 6.72
CA THR A 60 -26.26 12.24 5.55
C THR A 60 -27.68 11.71 5.33
N ASP A 61 -28.48 11.58 6.40
CA ASP A 61 -29.89 11.15 6.32
C ASP A 61 -30.75 12.18 5.57
N THR A 62 -30.61 13.45 5.92
CA THR A 62 -31.37 14.50 5.23
C THR A 62 -30.82 14.75 3.84
N ALA A 63 -29.51 14.66 3.64
CA ALA A 63 -28.90 14.73 2.32
C ALA A 63 -29.44 13.65 1.36
N GLN A 64 -29.64 12.41 1.84
CA GLN A 64 -30.24 11.34 1.04
C GLN A 64 -31.66 11.68 0.59
N VAL A 65 -32.49 12.19 1.51
CA VAL A 65 -33.87 12.60 1.18
C VAL A 65 -33.86 13.73 0.16
N VAL A 66 -33.02 14.75 0.34
CA VAL A 66 -32.89 15.87 -0.60
C VAL A 66 -32.47 15.37 -1.98
N LEU A 67 -31.42 14.52 -2.07
CA LEU A 67 -30.92 13.98 -3.34
C LEU A 67 -31.91 13.04 -4.02
N SER A 68 -32.61 12.19 -3.25
CA SER A 68 -33.62 11.30 -3.82
C SER A 68 -34.83 12.08 -4.37
N THR A 69 -35.25 13.14 -3.67
CA THR A 69 -36.32 14.01 -4.11
C THR A 69 -35.89 14.82 -5.34
N SER A 70 -34.66 15.32 -5.38
CA SER A 70 -34.17 16.08 -6.52
C SER A 70 -34.10 15.26 -7.81
N LEU A 71 -33.82 13.95 -7.72
CA LEU A 71 -33.81 13.04 -8.86
C LEU A 71 -35.20 12.77 -9.41
N VAL A 72 -36.27 12.92 -8.63
CA VAL A 72 -37.64 12.89 -9.14
C VAL A 72 -37.94 14.13 -10.00
N ALA A 73 -37.41 15.30 -9.57
CA ALA A 73 -37.55 16.54 -10.32
C ALA A 73 -36.61 16.64 -11.55
N HIS A 74 -35.40 16.03 -11.44
CA HIS A 74 -34.35 16.06 -12.45
C HIS A 74 -33.84 14.64 -12.78
N PRO A 75 -34.64 13.76 -13.37
CA PRO A 75 -34.33 12.33 -13.53
C PRO A 75 -33.11 12.05 -14.43
N GLY A 76 -32.79 12.99 -15.32
CA GLY A 76 -31.61 12.92 -16.21
C GLY A 76 -30.31 13.44 -15.61
N SER A 77 -30.35 14.03 -14.40
CA SER A 77 -29.14 14.63 -13.80
C SER A 77 -28.11 13.58 -13.41
N VAL A 78 -26.94 13.67 -14.02
CA VAL A 78 -25.76 12.86 -13.70
C VAL A 78 -25.14 13.29 -12.39
N ASP A 79 -25.06 14.59 -12.15
CA ASP A 79 -24.42 15.17 -10.96
C ASP A 79 -25.21 14.84 -9.68
N LEU A 80 -26.55 14.92 -9.73
CA LEU A 80 -27.39 14.52 -8.59
C LEU A 80 -27.28 13.02 -8.30
N ARG A 81 -27.23 12.18 -9.35
CA ARG A 81 -27.07 10.74 -9.23
C ARG A 81 -25.72 10.39 -8.62
N PHE A 82 -24.65 11.05 -9.07
CA PHE A 82 -23.33 10.89 -8.52
C PHE A 82 -23.26 11.33 -7.03
N ALA A 83 -23.87 12.49 -6.71
CA ALA A 83 -23.92 12.98 -5.33
C ALA A 83 -24.70 12.01 -4.41
N LEU A 84 -25.80 11.42 -4.89
CA LEU A 84 -26.56 10.41 -4.15
C LEU A 84 -25.71 9.15 -3.91
N ALA A 85 -24.98 8.67 -4.91
CA ALA A 85 -24.09 7.52 -4.77
C ALA A 85 -23.01 7.77 -3.72
N GLY A 86 -22.38 8.96 -3.71
CA GLY A 86 -21.43 9.36 -2.70
C GLY A 86 -22.02 9.42 -1.28
N ASN A 87 -23.22 9.94 -1.14
CA ASN A 87 -23.92 9.97 0.16
C ASN A 87 -24.27 8.56 0.66
N LEU A 88 -24.76 7.67 -0.21
CA LEU A 88 -25.04 6.27 0.11
C LEU A 88 -23.78 5.53 0.59
N GLN A 89 -22.64 5.78 -0.08
CA GLN A 89 -21.35 5.23 0.37
C GLN A 89 -21.00 5.68 1.79
N GLN A 90 -21.11 6.97 2.09
CA GLN A 90 -20.83 7.50 3.45
C GLN A 90 -21.73 6.88 4.52
N ARG A 91 -22.93 6.49 4.17
CA ARG A 91 -23.90 5.82 5.03
C ARG A 91 -23.65 4.31 5.17
N GLY A 92 -22.69 3.76 4.40
CA GLY A 92 -22.42 2.32 4.35
C GLY A 92 -23.43 1.51 3.52
N GLU A 93 -24.30 2.18 2.74
CA GLU A 93 -25.28 1.57 1.83
C GLU A 93 -24.61 1.20 0.49
N SER A 94 -23.52 0.41 0.58
CA SER A 94 -22.61 0.16 -0.55
C SER A 94 -23.29 -0.50 -1.76
N ALA A 95 -24.26 -1.41 -1.55
CA ALA A 95 -24.98 -2.07 -2.66
C ALA A 95 -25.83 -1.10 -3.46
N ALA A 96 -26.52 -0.18 -2.78
CA ALA A 96 -27.34 0.85 -3.45
C ALA A 96 -26.44 1.87 -4.19
N ALA A 97 -25.33 2.26 -3.59
CA ALA A 97 -24.34 3.14 -4.23
C ALA A 97 -23.75 2.49 -5.50
N GLU A 98 -23.38 1.21 -5.42
CA GLU A 98 -22.84 0.44 -6.56
C GLU A 98 -23.84 0.37 -7.71
N ALA A 99 -25.10 0.02 -7.44
CA ALA A 99 -26.14 -0.06 -8.45
C ALA A 99 -26.33 1.29 -9.18
N LEU A 100 -26.39 2.38 -8.41
CA LEU A 100 -26.57 3.73 -8.94
C LEU A 100 -25.38 4.19 -9.80
N LEU A 101 -24.15 3.82 -9.41
CA LEU A 101 -22.94 4.11 -10.20
C LEU A 101 -22.91 3.31 -11.50
N HIS A 102 -23.34 2.05 -11.50
CA HIS A 102 -23.46 1.27 -12.73
C HIS A 102 -24.49 1.88 -13.71
N GLU A 103 -25.63 2.34 -13.21
CA GLU A 103 -26.63 3.05 -14.04
C GLU A 103 -26.05 4.34 -14.62
N LEU A 104 -25.32 5.11 -13.82
CA LEU A 104 -24.66 6.34 -14.27
C LEU A 104 -23.62 6.06 -15.36
N LEU A 105 -22.74 5.10 -15.12
CA LEU A 105 -21.67 4.75 -16.06
C LEU A 105 -22.18 4.09 -17.35
N ALA A 106 -23.34 3.43 -17.31
CA ALA A 106 -24.01 2.96 -18.53
C ALA A 106 -24.46 4.12 -19.42
N GLN A 107 -24.82 5.28 -18.83
CA GLN A 107 -25.21 6.48 -19.56
C GLN A 107 -24.01 7.36 -19.94
N GLN A 108 -23.01 7.44 -19.05
CA GLN A 108 -21.79 8.23 -19.24
C GLN A 108 -20.54 7.40 -18.90
N PRO A 109 -20.05 6.55 -19.82
CA PRO A 109 -18.91 5.68 -19.60
C PRO A 109 -17.59 6.44 -19.28
N THR A 110 -17.50 7.71 -19.65
CA THR A 110 -16.33 8.57 -19.47
C THR A 110 -16.35 9.37 -18.17
N HIS A 111 -17.31 9.14 -17.27
CA HIS A 111 -17.41 9.88 -16.01
C HIS A 111 -16.37 9.38 -14.99
N ALA A 112 -15.16 9.97 -15.01
CA ALA A 112 -14.02 9.54 -14.22
C ALA A 112 -14.31 9.48 -12.71
N ALA A 113 -14.92 10.52 -12.13
CA ALA A 113 -15.24 10.55 -10.70
C ALA A 113 -16.18 9.41 -10.26
N ALA A 114 -17.17 9.04 -11.09
CA ALA A 114 -18.06 7.92 -10.82
C ALA A 114 -17.32 6.58 -10.91
N THR A 115 -16.42 6.44 -11.89
CA THR A 115 -15.55 5.26 -12.03
C THR A 115 -14.67 5.09 -10.80
N PHE A 116 -14.03 6.14 -10.33
CA PHE A 116 -13.15 6.08 -9.14
C PHE A 116 -13.94 5.79 -7.85
N LEU A 117 -15.14 6.34 -7.73
CA LEU A 117 -16.02 6.01 -6.60
C LEU A 117 -16.46 4.54 -6.63
N LEU A 118 -16.86 4.03 -7.80
CA LEU A 118 -17.19 2.62 -7.99
C LEU A 118 -16.00 1.72 -7.67
N ALA A 119 -14.81 2.03 -8.20
CA ALA A 119 -13.60 1.29 -7.93
C ALA A 119 -13.27 1.29 -6.43
N THR A 120 -13.42 2.42 -5.73
CA THR A 120 -13.24 2.51 -4.27
C THR A 120 -14.19 1.58 -3.51
N LEU A 121 -15.48 1.54 -3.88
CA LEU A 121 -16.46 0.64 -3.28
C LEU A 121 -16.11 -0.83 -3.50
N LEU A 122 -15.71 -1.19 -4.71
CA LEU A 122 -15.30 -2.54 -5.06
C LEU A 122 -14.04 -2.97 -4.27
N CYS A 123 -13.06 -2.07 -4.13
CA CYS A 123 -11.86 -2.31 -3.31
C CYS A 123 -12.21 -2.56 -1.84
N GLN A 124 -13.13 -1.79 -1.26
CA GLN A 124 -13.58 -1.99 0.12
C GLN A 124 -14.22 -3.38 0.32
N GLN A 125 -14.83 -3.93 -0.73
CA GLN A 125 -15.42 -5.28 -0.75
C GLN A 125 -14.41 -6.39 -1.08
N GLY A 126 -13.12 -6.07 -1.35
CA GLY A 126 -12.10 -7.04 -1.80
C GLY A 126 -12.22 -7.43 -3.29
N ARG A 127 -13.04 -6.75 -4.08
CA ARG A 127 -13.27 -7.00 -5.52
C ARG A 127 -12.28 -6.24 -6.38
N MET A 128 -10.98 -6.55 -6.21
CA MET A 128 -9.88 -5.80 -6.85
C MET A 128 -9.85 -5.97 -8.36
N HIS A 129 -10.21 -7.17 -8.85
CA HIS A 129 -10.28 -7.40 -10.30
C HIS A 129 -11.40 -6.60 -10.96
N ALA A 130 -12.57 -6.56 -10.33
CA ALA A 130 -13.70 -5.76 -10.81
C ALA A 130 -13.39 -4.26 -10.76
N ALA A 131 -12.69 -3.77 -9.70
CA ALA A 131 -12.25 -2.39 -9.59
C ALA A 131 -11.30 -2.00 -10.73
N ALA A 132 -10.29 -2.84 -10.99
CA ALA A 132 -9.38 -2.64 -12.12
C ALA A 132 -10.11 -2.69 -13.47
N GLY A 133 -11.10 -3.57 -13.60
CA GLY A 133 -11.98 -3.65 -14.78
C GLY A 133 -12.74 -2.34 -15.04
N ALA A 134 -13.32 -1.75 -13.98
CA ALA A 134 -14.01 -0.48 -14.08
C ALA A 134 -13.08 0.66 -14.53
N ILE A 135 -11.87 0.74 -13.95
CA ILE A 135 -10.87 1.73 -14.34
C ILE A 135 -10.44 1.52 -15.80
N ARG A 136 -10.12 0.30 -16.22
CA ARG A 136 -9.75 0.04 -17.63
C ARG A 136 -10.85 0.41 -18.61
N HIS A 137 -12.11 0.19 -18.24
CA HIS A 137 -13.24 0.55 -19.09
C HIS A 137 -13.30 2.05 -19.39
N LEU A 138 -12.96 2.90 -18.42
CA LEU A 138 -12.88 4.35 -18.60
C LEU A 138 -11.95 4.75 -19.76
N PHE A 139 -10.81 4.08 -19.91
CA PHE A 139 -9.81 4.37 -20.96
C PHE A 139 -10.22 3.85 -22.36
N GLY A 140 -11.22 2.97 -22.45
CA GLY A 140 -11.72 2.48 -23.72
C GLY A 140 -12.60 3.48 -24.49
N HIS A 141 -13.01 4.60 -23.90
CA HIS A 141 -14.05 5.48 -24.43
C HIS A 141 -13.61 6.90 -24.76
N ALA A 142 -12.53 7.42 -24.18
CA ALA A 142 -12.05 8.77 -24.44
C ALA A 142 -10.57 8.92 -24.06
N ARG A 143 -9.93 9.93 -24.66
CA ARG A 143 -8.66 10.44 -24.11
C ARG A 143 -8.95 11.28 -22.87
N LEU A 144 -8.21 10.99 -21.82
CA LEU A 144 -8.31 11.67 -20.54
C LEU A 144 -7.17 12.67 -20.36
N ASP A 145 -7.36 13.64 -19.49
CA ASP A 145 -6.27 14.53 -19.08
C ASP A 145 -5.24 13.78 -18.21
N ALA A 146 -4.04 14.31 -18.15
CA ALA A 146 -2.93 13.66 -17.46
C ALA A 146 -3.19 13.44 -15.97
N ASP A 147 -3.92 14.33 -15.30
CA ASP A 147 -4.22 14.21 -13.87
C ASP A 147 -5.19 13.05 -13.61
N THR A 148 -6.19 12.87 -14.46
CA THR A 148 -7.11 11.71 -14.43
C THR A 148 -6.37 10.39 -14.70
N VAL A 149 -5.45 10.38 -15.66
CA VAL A 149 -4.58 9.20 -15.94
C VAL A 149 -3.75 8.85 -14.70
N ILE A 150 -3.10 9.85 -14.09
CA ILE A 150 -2.28 9.64 -12.90
C ILE A 150 -3.12 9.11 -11.74
N GLN A 151 -4.29 9.68 -11.48
CA GLN A 151 -5.20 9.20 -10.43
C GLN A 151 -5.60 7.73 -10.64
N ALA A 152 -5.88 7.33 -11.88
CA ALA A 152 -6.20 5.95 -12.22
C ALA A 152 -5.01 5.01 -11.98
N VAL A 153 -3.82 5.45 -12.39
CA VAL A 153 -2.55 4.71 -12.23
C VAL A 153 -2.22 4.51 -10.75
N GLU A 154 -2.30 5.57 -9.94
CA GLU A 154 -2.09 5.51 -8.49
C GLU A 154 -3.07 4.54 -7.83
N MET A 155 -4.36 4.64 -8.16
CA MET A 155 -5.37 3.75 -7.60
C MET A 155 -5.14 2.28 -7.97
N LEU A 156 -4.70 1.99 -9.19
CA LEU A 156 -4.36 0.63 -9.62
C LEU A 156 -3.10 0.11 -8.91
N ASP A 157 -2.08 0.93 -8.73
CA ASP A 157 -0.85 0.54 -8.02
C ASP A 157 -1.12 0.29 -6.53
N ASP A 158 -1.92 1.12 -5.89
CA ASP A 158 -2.36 0.97 -4.49
C ASP A 158 -3.07 -0.37 -4.23
N ILE A 159 -3.85 -0.84 -5.19
CA ILE A 159 -4.53 -2.15 -5.12
C ILE A 159 -3.70 -3.30 -5.72
N GLN A 160 -2.41 -3.08 -5.93
CA GLN A 160 -1.45 -4.06 -6.47
C GLN A 160 -1.78 -4.56 -7.90
N ARG A 161 -2.47 -3.73 -8.69
CA ARG A 161 -2.71 -3.95 -10.12
C ARG A 161 -1.68 -3.23 -10.99
N THR A 162 -0.42 -3.37 -10.61
CA THR A 162 0.73 -2.69 -11.22
C THR A 162 0.81 -2.94 -12.73
N SER A 163 0.49 -4.15 -13.20
CA SER A 163 0.46 -4.46 -14.63
C SER A 163 -0.60 -3.67 -15.38
N ASP A 164 -1.80 -3.49 -14.79
CA ASP A 164 -2.87 -2.69 -15.38
C ASP A 164 -2.46 -1.19 -15.40
N ALA A 165 -1.89 -0.70 -14.31
CA ALA A 165 -1.37 0.67 -14.21
C ALA A 165 -0.30 0.97 -15.25
N ALA A 166 0.68 0.06 -15.40
CA ALA A 166 1.74 0.19 -16.40
C ALA A 166 1.18 0.15 -17.83
N ALA A 167 0.22 -0.73 -18.11
CA ALA A 167 -0.42 -0.83 -19.42
C ALA A 167 -1.13 0.48 -19.81
N ILE A 168 -1.79 1.16 -18.86
CA ILE A 168 -2.40 2.47 -19.10
C ILE A 168 -1.33 3.51 -19.43
N CYS A 169 -0.27 3.64 -18.63
CA CYS A 169 0.82 4.58 -18.93
C CYS A 169 1.42 4.35 -20.31
N GLU A 170 1.73 3.10 -20.65
CA GLU A 170 2.33 2.75 -21.94
C GLU A 170 1.38 3.01 -23.11
N ALA A 171 0.07 2.74 -22.96
CA ALA A 171 -0.93 3.04 -23.98
C ALA A 171 -1.02 4.56 -24.26
N GLU A 172 -1.04 5.38 -23.19
CA GLU A 172 -1.05 6.84 -23.33
C GLU A 172 0.23 7.37 -24.02
N ILE A 173 1.40 6.82 -23.65
CA ILE A 173 2.68 7.19 -24.28
C ILE A 173 2.68 6.79 -25.75
N MET A 174 2.21 5.59 -26.10
CA MET A 174 2.09 5.13 -27.50
C MET A 174 1.09 5.98 -28.28
N ALA A 175 0.06 6.50 -27.64
CA ALA A 175 -0.90 7.43 -28.23
C ALA A 175 -0.36 8.87 -28.39
N GLY A 176 0.92 9.11 -28.02
CA GLY A 176 1.62 10.38 -28.18
C GLY A 176 1.51 11.31 -26.97
N CYS A 177 1.22 10.81 -25.78
CA CYS A 177 1.29 11.61 -24.56
C CYS A 177 2.73 12.01 -24.27
N THR A 178 2.97 13.32 -24.06
CA THR A 178 4.28 13.90 -23.76
C THR A 178 4.38 14.45 -22.34
N ASP A 179 3.40 14.17 -21.47
CA ASP A 179 3.47 14.57 -20.06
C ASP A 179 4.58 13.79 -19.35
N PRO A 180 5.64 14.46 -18.84
CA PRO A 180 6.78 13.79 -18.23
C PRO A 180 6.42 13.01 -16.94
N ARG A 181 5.32 13.34 -16.29
CA ARG A 181 4.84 12.63 -15.08
C ARG A 181 4.39 11.21 -15.45
N ILE A 182 3.66 11.04 -16.57
CA ILE A 182 3.22 9.72 -17.03
C ILE A 182 4.43 8.84 -17.39
N HIS A 183 5.46 9.42 -18.00
CA HIS A 183 6.72 8.69 -18.22
C HIS A 183 7.41 8.30 -16.90
N ALA A 184 7.41 9.18 -15.90
CA ALA A 184 7.97 8.86 -14.59
C ALA A 184 7.20 7.71 -13.89
N TYR A 185 5.86 7.72 -13.94
CA TYR A 185 5.02 6.62 -13.44
C TYR A 185 5.27 5.32 -14.21
N ALA A 186 5.33 5.35 -15.55
CA ALA A 186 5.69 4.18 -16.36
C ALA A 186 7.05 3.59 -15.95
N GLY A 187 8.03 4.45 -15.66
CA GLY A 187 9.32 4.03 -15.14
C GLY A 187 9.23 3.37 -13.75
N MET A 188 8.52 3.98 -12.81
CA MET A 188 8.33 3.45 -11.46
C MET A 188 7.66 2.06 -11.48
N LEU A 189 6.57 1.93 -12.23
CA LEU A 189 5.83 0.68 -12.38
C LEU A 189 6.66 -0.39 -13.11
N GLY A 190 7.45 0.03 -14.12
CA GLY A 190 8.35 -0.84 -14.85
C GLY A 190 9.42 -1.48 -13.95
N ILE A 191 9.90 -0.78 -12.91
CA ILE A 191 10.80 -1.36 -11.87
C ILE A 191 10.09 -2.51 -11.15
N GLN A 192 8.86 -2.30 -10.72
CA GLN A 192 8.06 -3.31 -10.02
C GLN A 192 7.78 -4.54 -10.92
N LEU A 193 7.68 -4.33 -12.24
CA LEU A 193 7.48 -5.38 -13.24
C LEU A 193 8.77 -6.00 -13.79
N GLY A 194 9.95 -5.44 -13.44
CA GLY A 194 11.25 -5.91 -13.92
C GLY A 194 11.58 -5.54 -15.38
N GLN A 195 10.95 -4.51 -15.94
CA GLN A 195 11.13 -4.04 -17.32
C GLN A 195 12.26 -3.00 -17.43
N PHE A 196 13.43 -3.31 -16.90
CA PHE A 196 14.51 -2.35 -16.60
C PHE A 196 15.03 -1.53 -17.80
N GLU A 197 15.10 -2.10 -19.00
CA GLU A 197 15.54 -1.36 -20.20
C GLU A 197 14.56 -0.24 -20.55
N ARG A 198 13.27 -0.56 -20.58
CA ARG A 198 12.20 0.41 -20.85
C ARG A 198 12.14 1.51 -19.79
N VAL A 199 12.37 1.15 -18.54
CA VAL A 199 12.41 2.14 -17.43
C VAL A 199 13.44 3.23 -17.69
N ARG A 200 14.64 2.88 -18.14
CA ARG A 200 15.69 3.85 -18.42
C ARG A 200 15.27 4.87 -19.49
N GLU A 201 14.60 4.41 -20.55
CA GLU A 201 14.07 5.29 -21.61
C GLU A 201 13.00 6.25 -21.04
N ARG A 202 12.08 5.74 -20.22
CA ARG A 202 11.01 6.53 -19.60
C ARG A 202 11.56 7.61 -18.68
N TYR A 203 12.53 7.27 -17.84
CA TYR A 203 13.17 8.22 -16.93
C TYR A 203 14.03 9.25 -17.68
N ALA A 204 14.74 8.84 -18.73
CA ALA A 204 15.49 9.77 -19.58
C ALA A 204 14.56 10.80 -20.24
N PHE A 205 13.39 10.37 -20.73
CA PHE A 205 12.39 11.29 -21.28
C PHE A 205 11.90 12.28 -20.21
N ALA A 206 11.51 11.80 -19.03
CA ALA A 206 11.02 12.65 -17.94
C ALA A 206 12.06 13.72 -17.53
N LEU A 207 13.32 13.32 -17.38
CA LEU A 207 14.44 14.22 -17.02
C LEU A 207 14.72 15.26 -18.11
N ALA A 208 14.56 14.90 -19.39
CA ALA A 208 14.77 15.82 -20.51
C ALA A 208 13.65 16.85 -20.66
N HIS A 209 12.42 16.56 -20.21
CA HIS A 209 11.24 17.38 -20.43
C HIS A 209 10.71 18.09 -19.17
N SER A 210 11.28 17.82 -17.99
CA SER A 210 10.91 18.51 -16.74
C SER A 210 12.10 18.66 -15.81
N SER A 211 12.36 19.91 -15.41
CA SER A 211 13.37 20.18 -14.37
C SER A 211 12.96 19.63 -13.00
N GLN A 212 11.66 19.40 -12.78
CA GLN A 212 11.11 18.81 -11.55
C GLN A 212 11.22 17.27 -11.53
N ALA A 213 11.57 16.64 -12.63
CA ALA A 213 11.60 15.18 -12.71
C ALA A 213 12.56 14.53 -11.69
N VAL A 214 13.60 15.22 -11.28
CA VAL A 214 14.51 14.74 -10.21
C VAL A 214 13.78 14.56 -8.88
N GLU A 215 12.72 15.32 -8.63
CA GLU A 215 11.90 15.25 -7.40
C GLU A 215 10.97 14.01 -7.38
N TRP A 216 10.82 13.32 -8.49
CA TRP A 216 9.94 12.14 -8.63
C TRP A 216 10.66 10.81 -8.34
N ASN A 217 11.65 10.82 -7.47
CA ASN A 217 12.46 9.65 -7.06
C ASN A 217 13.22 8.98 -8.22
N ILE A 218 13.41 9.66 -9.36
CA ILE A 218 14.12 9.09 -10.51
C ILE A 218 15.58 8.70 -10.18
N PRO A 219 16.38 9.51 -9.44
CA PRO A 219 17.75 9.10 -9.10
C PRO A 219 17.81 7.75 -8.34
N ILE A 220 16.98 7.55 -7.34
CA ILE A 220 16.94 6.28 -6.60
C ILE A 220 16.40 5.14 -7.47
N GLY A 221 15.41 5.41 -8.31
CA GLY A 221 14.89 4.46 -9.29
C GLY A 221 15.98 3.99 -10.26
N LEU A 222 16.74 4.91 -10.87
CA LEU A 222 17.87 4.60 -11.77
C LEU A 222 18.92 3.74 -11.08
N SER A 223 19.25 4.04 -9.82
CA SER A 223 20.24 3.26 -9.07
C SER A 223 19.83 1.80 -8.89
N GLY A 224 18.52 1.51 -8.86
CA GLY A 224 17.94 0.18 -8.70
C GLY A 224 17.86 -0.66 -9.99
N LEU A 225 18.11 -0.09 -11.18
CA LEU A 225 17.92 -0.79 -12.44
C LEU A 225 19.02 -1.80 -12.78
N GLN A 226 20.19 -1.62 -12.20
CA GLN A 226 21.38 -2.40 -12.53
C GLN A 226 22.33 -2.52 -11.34
N ARG A 227 23.29 -3.41 -11.48
CA ARG A 227 24.49 -3.44 -10.65
C ARG A 227 25.61 -2.71 -11.39
N TYR A 228 26.12 -1.62 -10.79
CA TYR A 228 27.23 -0.86 -11.37
C TYR A 228 28.52 -1.69 -11.30
N LYS A 229 29.38 -1.57 -12.33
CA LYS A 229 30.64 -2.30 -12.41
C LYS A 229 31.86 -1.42 -12.12
N ASP A 230 31.71 -0.12 -12.35
CA ASP A 230 32.76 0.88 -12.13
C ASP A 230 32.15 2.26 -11.87
N GLY A 231 32.96 3.19 -11.36
CA GLY A 231 32.56 4.56 -11.04
C GLY A 231 32.44 5.53 -12.22
N GLY A 232 32.76 5.08 -13.44
CA GLY A 232 32.67 5.87 -14.66
C GLY A 232 31.27 5.91 -15.29
N HIS A 233 30.31 5.16 -14.74
CA HIS A 233 28.95 5.14 -15.25
C HIS A 233 28.28 6.53 -15.16
N PRO A 234 27.57 7.01 -16.22
CA PRO A 234 26.98 8.35 -16.25
C PRO A 234 26.05 8.70 -15.08
N ASP A 235 25.37 7.70 -14.49
CA ASP A 235 24.48 7.90 -13.36
C ASP A 235 25.20 8.48 -12.14
N PHE A 236 26.49 8.16 -11.91
CA PHE A 236 27.27 8.76 -10.82
C PHE A 236 27.41 10.27 -10.97
N GLN A 237 27.63 10.75 -12.20
CA GLN A 237 27.68 12.18 -12.45
C GLN A 237 26.31 12.82 -12.29
N LEU A 238 25.26 12.19 -12.85
CA LEU A 238 23.88 12.65 -12.69
C LEU A 238 23.52 12.82 -11.20
N PHE A 239 23.82 11.84 -10.35
CA PHE A 239 23.49 11.91 -8.92
C PHE A 239 24.25 13.02 -8.21
N ARG A 240 25.52 13.24 -8.57
CA ARG A 240 26.30 14.36 -8.02
C ARG A 240 25.76 15.71 -8.45
N ASP A 241 25.38 15.87 -9.73
CA ASP A 241 24.82 17.10 -10.26
C ASP A 241 23.48 17.42 -9.61
N VAL A 242 22.65 16.42 -9.37
CA VAL A 242 21.38 16.58 -8.63
C VAL A 242 21.64 17.10 -7.22
N LEU A 243 22.63 16.57 -6.49
CA LEU A 243 22.97 17.03 -5.13
C LEU A 243 23.48 18.47 -5.08
N GLN A 244 24.02 19.01 -6.17
CA GLN A 244 24.52 20.38 -6.25
C GLN A 244 23.42 21.41 -6.54
N ARG A 245 22.21 20.98 -6.87
CA ARG A 245 21.09 21.89 -7.15
C ARG A 245 20.70 22.68 -5.90
N PRO A 246 20.58 24.01 -5.99
CA PRO A 246 20.24 24.86 -4.85
C PRO A 246 18.78 24.72 -4.39
N ASP A 247 17.89 24.36 -5.32
CA ASP A 247 16.44 24.22 -5.15
C ASP A 247 15.99 22.78 -4.80
N LEU A 248 16.93 21.88 -4.52
CA LEU A 248 16.65 20.48 -4.25
C LEU A 248 15.90 20.31 -2.93
N SER A 249 14.76 19.61 -2.97
CA SER A 249 14.04 19.24 -1.76
C SER A 249 14.89 18.32 -0.87
N GLU A 250 14.69 18.40 0.44
CA GLU A 250 15.39 17.55 1.38
C GLU A 250 15.10 16.06 1.13
N LYS A 251 13.85 15.73 0.77
CA LYS A 251 13.46 14.37 0.39
C LYS A 251 14.30 13.84 -0.76
N THR A 252 14.44 14.61 -1.83
CA THR A 252 15.22 14.21 -3.02
C THR A 252 16.71 14.18 -2.71
N ARG A 253 17.21 15.06 -1.85
CA ARG A 253 18.58 14.99 -1.34
C ARG A 253 18.84 13.65 -0.64
N ILE A 254 17.95 13.25 0.27
CA ILE A 254 18.05 11.97 1.01
C ILE A 254 18.05 10.79 0.03
N THR A 255 17.07 10.72 -0.89
CA THR A 255 16.97 9.59 -1.83
C THR A 255 18.14 9.53 -2.81
N THR A 256 18.69 10.68 -3.22
CA THR A 256 19.89 10.74 -4.08
C THR A 256 21.15 10.30 -3.35
N LEU A 257 21.28 10.62 -2.07
CA LEU A 257 22.37 10.11 -1.22
C LEU A 257 22.30 8.57 -1.07
N PHE A 258 21.11 8.01 -0.89
CA PHE A 258 20.91 6.55 -0.94
C PHE A 258 21.28 5.96 -2.29
N ALA A 259 20.93 6.64 -3.40
CA ALA A 259 21.32 6.20 -4.74
C ALA A 259 22.84 6.13 -4.93
N LEU A 260 23.59 7.14 -4.46
CA LEU A 260 25.06 7.13 -4.46
C LEU A 260 25.61 6.04 -3.52
N GLY A 261 25.04 5.90 -2.33
CA GLY A 261 25.41 4.85 -1.39
C GLY A 261 25.30 3.46 -2.04
N LYS A 262 24.18 3.17 -2.71
CA LYS A 262 23.97 1.92 -3.44
C LYS A 262 24.93 1.76 -4.63
N ALA A 263 25.17 2.83 -5.39
CA ALA A 263 26.04 2.78 -6.56
C ALA A 263 27.50 2.49 -6.16
N HIS A 264 28.00 3.08 -5.07
CA HIS A 264 29.33 2.79 -4.52
C HIS A 264 29.41 1.40 -3.90
N ASP A 265 28.34 0.92 -3.25
CA ASP A 265 28.27 -0.46 -2.76
C ASP A 265 28.43 -1.50 -3.88
N ASP A 266 27.78 -1.29 -5.01
CA ASP A 266 27.86 -2.20 -6.16
C ASP A 266 29.29 -2.38 -6.71
N ILE A 267 30.09 -1.32 -6.68
CA ILE A 267 31.50 -1.34 -7.12
C ILE A 267 32.47 -1.70 -5.99
N ALA A 268 31.94 -2.16 -4.84
CA ALA A 268 32.69 -2.53 -3.64
C ALA A 268 33.51 -1.39 -3.01
N ASP A 269 33.16 -0.12 -3.29
CA ASP A 269 33.71 1.04 -2.60
C ASP A 269 32.91 1.30 -1.31
N TYR A 270 33.07 0.42 -0.34
CA TYR A 270 32.30 0.42 0.91
C TYR A 270 32.55 1.66 1.77
N ALA A 271 33.72 2.30 1.63
CA ALA A 271 34.03 3.55 2.32
C ALA A 271 33.14 4.70 1.84
N GLN A 272 33.06 4.91 0.52
CA GLN A 272 32.17 5.93 -0.05
C GLN A 272 30.69 5.57 0.11
N ALA A 273 30.35 4.28 -0.03
CA ALA A 273 29.00 3.81 0.22
C ALA A 273 28.55 4.16 1.65
N ALA A 274 29.36 3.83 2.66
CA ALA A 274 29.09 4.18 4.06
C ALA A 274 29.00 5.69 4.27
N HIS A 275 29.88 6.48 3.64
CA HIS A 275 29.86 7.94 3.73
C HIS A 275 28.53 8.54 3.26
N TYR A 276 28.03 8.15 2.07
CA TYR A 276 26.75 8.63 1.55
C TYR A 276 25.56 8.12 2.36
N LEU A 277 25.58 6.86 2.79
CA LEU A 277 24.54 6.28 3.61
C LEU A 277 24.46 6.95 5.00
N HIS A 278 25.59 7.30 5.64
CA HIS A 278 25.58 8.06 6.89
C HIS A 278 24.90 9.43 6.70
N GLN A 279 25.21 10.15 5.64
CA GLN A 279 24.57 11.45 5.36
C GLN A 279 23.07 11.30 5.12
N ALA A 280 22.66 10.31 4.29
CA ALA A 280 21.26 10.06 3.99
C ALA A 280 20.46 9.73 5.27
N ASN A 281 20.97 8.80 6.07
CA ASN A 281 20.31 8.36 7.30
C ASN A 281 20.27 9.47 8.37
N ALA A 282 21.33 10.28 8.49
CA ALA A 282 21.35 11.41 9.42
C ALA A 282 20.24 12.43 9.10
N LEU A 283 20.07 12.80 7.82
CA LEU A 283 18.99 13.68 7.38
C LEU A 283 17.62 13.05 7.58
N ALA A 284 17.44 11.78 7.21
CA ALA A 284 16.18 11.07 7.36
C ALA A 284 15.78 10.91 8.83
N HIS A 285 16.75 10.61 9.71
CA HIS A 285 16.48 10.40 11.13
C HIS A 285 15.96 11.66 11.85
N VAL A 286 16.42 12.86 11.45
CA VAL A 286 15.89 14.15 12.00
C VAL A 286 14.37 14.26 11.81
N ARG A 287 13.83 13.66 10.75
CA ARG A 287 12.40 13.69 10.43
C ARG A 287 11.64 12.47 10.95
N SER A 288 12.34 11.54 11.58
CA SER A 288 11.75 10.30 12.07
C SER A 288 10.70 10.56 13.12
N THR A 289 9.56 9.95 12.97
CA THR A 289 8.46 9.93 13.94
C THR A 289 8.51 8.69 14.84
N TRP A 290 9.42 7.76 14.57
CA TRP A 290 9.53 6.50 15.31
C TRP A 290 10.08 6.71 16.73
N SER A 291 9.60 5.91 17.69
CA SER A 291 9.99 6.03 19.09
C SER A 291 10.30 4.66 19.69
N ARG A 292 11.56 4.46 20.12
CA ARG A 292 11.98 3.26 20.90
C ARG A 292 11.09 3.04 22.13
N LYS A 293 10.69 4.13 22.81
CA LYS A 293 9.83 4.03 24.00
C LYS A 293 8.45 3.51 23.62
N HIS A 294 7.87 4.01 22.52
CA HIS A 294 6.58 3.54 22.02
C HIS A 294 6.68 2.07 21.59
N TRP A 295 7.70 1.72 20.81
CA TRP A 295 7.93 0.34 20.37
C TRP A 295 8.06 -0.63 21.54
N ARG A 296 8.89 -0.32 22.55
CA ARG A 296 9.03 -1.14 23.75
C ARG A 296 7.70 -1.34 24.47
N ARG A 297 6.92 -0.27 24.66
CA ARG A 297 5.58 -0.38 25.27
C ARG A 297 4.64 -1.28 24.47
N LEU A 298 4.67 -1.18 23.14
CA LEU A 298 3.87 -2.03 22.26
C LEU A 298 4.28 -3.50 22.41
N VAL A 299 5.58 -3.80 22.40
CA VAL A 299 6.09 -5.16 22.61
C VAL A 299 5.67 -5.70 23.99
N GLU A 300 5.86 -4.94 25.08
CA GLU A 300 5.44 -5.37 26.41
C GLU A 300 3.92 -5.60 26.48
N ALA A 301 3.13 -4.74 25.88
CA ALA A 301 1.67 -4.91 25.84
C ALA A 301 1.28 -6.21 25.12
N ARG A 302 1.96 -6.56 24.01
CA ARG A 302 1.72 -7.82 23.30
C ARG A 302 2.15 -9.05 24.09
N LEU A 303 3.29 -8.99 24.80
CA LEU A 303 3.78 -10.07 25.66
C LEU A 303 2.88 -10.30 26.87
N ALA A 304 2.29 -9.25 27.42
CA ALA A 304 1.37 -9.31 28.55
C ALA A 304 -0.08 -9.65 28.15
N ALA A 305 -0.40 -9.63 26.86
CA ALA A 305 -1.75 -9.87 26.38
C ALA A 305 -2.24 -11.28 26.74
N ARG A 306 -3.46 -11.35 27.25
CA ARG A 306 -4.12 -12.63 27.49
C ARG A 306 -4.69 -13.16 26.18
N PRO A 307 -4.66 -14.50 25.97
CA PRO A 307 -5.33 -15.11 24.84
C PRO A 307 -6.81 -14.71 24.80
N SER A 308 -7.36 -14.68 23.59
CA SER A 308 -8.80 -14.58 23.42
C SER A 308 -9.48 -15.76 24.12
N PRO A 309 -10.61 -15.55 24.80
CA PRO A 309 -11.36 -16.64 25.45
C PRO A 309 -12.05 -17.55 24.43
N PHE A 310 -12.05 -17.21 23.15
CA PHE A 310 -12.65 -17.97 22.07
C PHE A 310 -11.75 -17.94 20.82
N GLN A 311 -12.05 -18.83 19.89
CA GLN A 311 -11.54 -18.84 18.53
C GLN A 311 -12.73 -18.93 17.58
N LEU A 312 -12.62 -18.32 16.39
CA LEU A 312 -13.63 -18.48 15.34
C LEU A 312 -13.54 -19.87 14.69
N ALA A 313 -14.53 -20.22 13.88
CA ALA A 313 -14.49 -21.46 13.11
C ALA A 313 -13.36 -21.43 12.08
N ALA A 314 -12.69 -22.57 11.93
CA ALA A 314 -11.66 -22.71 10.90
C ALA A 314 -12.29 -22.65 9.50
N THR A 315 -11.57 -22.04 8.55
CA THR A 315 -11.95 -22.08 7.13
C THR A 315 -11.67 -23.47 6.55
N SER A 316 -12.55 -23.99 5.69
CA SER A 316 -12.40 -25.33 5.10
C SER A 316 -11.87 -25.30 3.67
N GLU A 317 -12.19 -24.26 2.90
CA GLU A 317 -11.88 -24.19 1.47
C GLU A 317 -10.52 -23.55 1.18
N TRP A 318 -10.06 -22.66 2.05
CA TRP A 318 -8.81 -21.93 1.91
C TRP A 318 -8.13 -21.74 3.26
N THR A 319 -6.86 -21.37 3.24
CA THR A 319 -6.09 -21.17 4.47
C THR A 319 -5.21 -19.93 4.33
N PRO A 320 -5.23 -19.01 5.31
CA PRO A 320 -4.30 -17.89 5.32
C PRO A 320 -2.91 -18.36 5.76
N LEU A 321 -1.89 -17.87 5.05
CA LEU A 321 -0.48 -18.10 5.34
C LEU A 321 0.18 -16.74 5.59
N PHE A 322 0.68 -16.54 6.81
CA PHE A 322 1.37 -15.31 7.18
C PHE A 322 2.89 -15.52 7.15
N ILE A 323 3.59 -14.65 6.41
CA ILE A 323 5.05 -14.62 6.42
C ILE A 323 5.48 -13.38 7.20
N VAL A 324 6.08 -13.61 8.37
CA VAL A 324 6.41 -12.57 9.35
C VAL A 324 7.89 -12.58 9.71
N GLY A 325 8.35 -11.54 10.39
CA GLY A 325 9.73 -11.43 10.87
C GLY A 325 10.20 -9.98 10.92
N VAL A 326 11.49 -9.77 11.06
CA VAL A 326 12.07 -8.43 10.88
C VAL A 326 12.05 -8.08 9.39
N PRO A 327 11.62 -6.88 8.96
CA PRO A 327 11.77 -6.47 7.58
C PRO A 327 13.22 -6.68 7.09
N ARG A 328 13.40 -7.10 5.84
CA ARG A 328 14.71 -7.45 5.24
C ARG A 328 15.31 -8.78 5.72
N SER A 329 14.55 -9.63 6.39
CA SER A 329 14.99 -10.98 6.79
C SER A 329 14.76 -12.07 5.72
N GLY A 330 14.36 -11.71 4.49
CA GLY A 330 14.12 -12.66 3.39
C GLY A 330 12.65 -13.03 3.19
N THR A 331 11.73 -12.33 3.85
CA THR A 331 10.28 -12.57 3.74
C THR A 331 9.76 -12.51 2.30
N THR A 332 10.23 -11.54 1.50
CA THR A 332 9.82 -11.41 0.08
C THR A 332 10.31 -12.60 -0.75
N LEU A 333 11.58 -12.98 -0.61
CA LEU A 333 12.12 -14.13 -1.34
C LEU A 333 11.33 -15.40 -1.05
N LEU A 334 11.05 -15.66 0.22
CA LEU A 334 10.29 -16.84 0.62
C LEU A 334 8.86 -16.83 0.07
N ALA A 335 8.17 -15.67 0.13
CA ALA A 335 6.82 -15.51 -0.40
C ALA A 335 6.77 -15.78 -1.92
N GLU A 336 7.74 -15.23 -2.68
CA GLU A 336 7.84 -15.44 -4.12
C GLU A 336 8.14 -16.90 -4.49
N LEU A 337 9.00 -17.58 -3.73
CA LEU A 337 9.29 -19.00 -3.97
C LEU A 337 8.08 -19.88 -3.70
N LEU A 338 7.34 -19.64 -2.61
CA LEU A 338 6.13 -20.40 -2.30
C LEU A 338 5.00 -20.12 -3.31
N ALA A 339 4.89 -18.89 -3.80
CA ALA A 339 3.88 -18.50 -4.77
C ALA A 339 4.06 -19.11 -6.17
N ARG A 340 5.19 -19.77 -6.43
CA ARG A 340 5.36 -20.58 -7.65
C ARG A 340 4.47 -21.82 -7.66
N HIS A 341 3.99 -22.25 -6.49
CA HIS A 341 3.04 -23.33 -6.40
C HIS A 341 1.63 -22.87 -6.83
N PRO A 342 0.93 -23.58 -7.76
CA PRO A 342 -0.36 -23.12 -8.30
C PRO A 342 -1.49 -23.02 -7.27
N LEU A 343 -1.37 -23.70 -6.12
CA LEU A 343 -2.34 -23.59 -5.02
C LEU A 343 -2.02 -22.45 -4.04
N VAL A 344 -0.98 -21.64 -4.30
CA VAL A 344 -0.53 -20.56 -3.41
C VAL A 344 -0.63 -19.23 -4.14
N CYS A 345 -1.33 -18.28 -3.55
CA CYS A 345 -1.44 -16.91 -4.04
C CYS A 345 -0.74 -15.94 -3.07
N ASN A 346 0.22 -15.15 -3.56
CA ASN A 346 0.89 -14.13 -2.77
C ASN A 346 0.17 -12.78 -2.92
N ARG A 347 -0.29 -12.21 -1.81
CA ARG A 347 -0.95 -10.90 -1.75
C ARG A 347 -0.02 -9.76 -1.31
N GLY A 348 1.28 -10.04 -1.21
CA GLY A 348 2.26 -9.03 -0.80
C GLY A 348 2.07 -8.55 0.63
N GLU A 349 2.22 -7.26 0.86
CA GLU A 349 2.11 -6.61 2.18
C GLU A 349 0.74 -5.96 2.35
N LEU A 350 -0.16 -6.63 3.11
CA LEU A 350 -1.49 -6.11 3.40
C LEU A 350 -1.49 -5.32 4.71
N GLY A 351 -1.85 -4.03 4.65
CA GLY A 351 -1.96 -3.17 5.85
C GLY A 351 -3.22 -3.39 6.71
N TRP A 352 -4.12 -4.26 6.28
CA TRP A 352 -5.45 -4.42 6.86
C TRP A 352 -5.45 -4.99 8.27
N LEU A 353 -4.57 -5.96 8.57
CA LEU A 353 -4.57 -6.63 9.88
C LEU A 353 -4.27 -5.65 11.03
N ALA A 354 -3.28 -4.78 10.84
CA ALA A 354 -2.95 -3.74 11.83
C ALA A 354 -4.10 -2.75 12.04
N THR A 355 -4.82 -2.41 10.98
CA THR A 355 -6.00 -1.52 11.03
C THR A 355 -7.15 -2.16 11.80
N LEU A 356 -7.46 -3.43 11.51
CA LEU A 356 -8.51 -4.18 12.21
C LEU A 356 -8.15 -4.43 13.68
N ALA A 357 -6.90 -4.78 13.98
CA ALA A 357 -6.42 -4.92 15.34
C ALA A 357 -6.61 -3.64 16.15
N ARG A 358 -6.21 -2.50 15.59
CA ARG A 358 -6.40 -1.19 16.22
C ARG A 358 -7.88 -0.88 16.46
N ARG A 359 -8.76 -1.18 15.50
CA ARG A 359 -10.20 -0.96 15.63
C ARG A 359 -10.79 -1.81 16.77
N LEU A 360 -10.45 -3.10 16.84
CA LEU A 360 -10.88 -3.99 17.92
C LEU A 360 -10.37 -3.53 19.30
N GLU A 361 -9.14 -3.05 19.37
CA GLU A 361 -8.54 -2.51 20.60
C GLU A 361 -9.23 -1.21 21.04
N GLN A 362 -9.52 -0.29 20.12
CA GLN A 362 -10.19 0.99 20.41
C GLN A 362 -11.62 0.80 20.91
N THR A 363 -12.35 -0.15 20.34
CA THR A 363 -13.70 -0.48 20.80
C THR A 363 -13.71 -1.24 22.12
N GLY A 364 -12.60 -1.90 22.46
CA GLY A 364 -12.49 -2.75 23.65
C GLY A 364 -13.45 -3.94 23.65
N THR A 365 -14.10 -4.21 22.52
CA THR A 365 -15.09 -5.28 22.41
C THR A 365 -14.45 -6.66 22.50
N ARG A 366 -15.16 -7.59 23.12
CA ARG A 366 -14.84 -9.02 23.16
C ARG A 366 -15.97 -9.87 22.58
N GLU A 367 -16.92 -9.23 21.92
CA GLU A 367 -18.05 -9.92 21.30
C GLU A 367 -17.58 -10.69 20.05
N PRO A 368 -17.89 -11.99 19.93
CA PRO A 368 -17.51 -12.81 18.75
C PRO A 368 -17.91 -12.17 17.43
N ALA A 369 -19.08 -11.56 17.34
CA ALA A 369 -19.59 -10.92 16.13
C ALA A 369 -18.66 -9.83 15.57
N ALA A 370 -17.97 -9.06 16.43
CA ALA A 370 -17.01 -8.05 15.98
C ALA A 370 -15.75 -8.69 15.38
N PHE A 371 -15.33 -9.84 15.90
CA PHE A 371 -14.21 -10.62 15.34
C PHE A 371 -14.61 -11.32 14.04
N GLU A 372 -15.84 -11.84 13.94
CA GLU A 372 -16.39 -12.39 12.69
C GLU A 372 -16.43 -11.34 11.58
N GLN A 373 -16.89 -10.14 11.90
CA GLN A 373 -16.87 -9.02 10.95
C GLN A 373 -15.44 -8.64 10.54
N ALA A 374 -14.48 -8.60 11.46
CA ALA A 374 -13.08 -8.34 11.16
C ALA A 374 -12.48 -9.45 10.28
N ALA A 375 -12.77 -10.72 10.60
CA ALA A 375 -12.33 -11.87 9.82
C ALA A 375 -12.90 -11.84 8.40
N SER A 376 -14.20 -11.53 8.25
CA SER A 376 -14.87 -11.42 6.94
C SER A 376 -14.25 -10.29 6.10
N THR A 377 -14.07 -9.11 6.69
CA THR A 377 -13.47 -7.97 6.01
C THR A 377 -12.06 -8.29 5.52
N TYR A 378 -11.24 -8.89 6.38
CA TYR A 378 -9.89 -9.27 6.00
C TYR A 378 -9.85 -10.41 4.97
N ALA A 379 -10.74 -11.40 5.10
CA ALA A 379 -10.84 -12.50 4.14
C ALA A 379 -11.16 -12.01 2.73
N ALA A 380 -12.04 -11.00 2.60
CA ALA A 380 -12.33 -10.37 1.32
C ALA A 380 -11.06 -9.74 0.70
N GLN A 381 -10.25 -9.05 1.51
CA GLN A 381 -9.00 -8.42 1.06
C GLN A 381 -7.91 -9.44 0.72
N LEU A 382 -7.86 -10.57 1.44
CA LEU A 382 -6.87 -11.61 1.23
C LEU A 382 -7.21 -12.50 0.02
N ARG A 383 -8.48 -12.92 -0.11
CA ARG A 383 -8.91 -13.81 -1.20
C ARG A 383 -9.05 -13.07 -2.53
N GLN A 384 -9.61 -11.87 -2.49
CA GLN A 384 -9.98 -11.09 -3.67
C GLN A 384 -10.91 -11.87 -4.63
N ASP A 385 -11.07 -11.37 -5.86
CA ASP A 385 -11.98 -11.92 -6.88
C ASP A 385 -11.25 -12.50 -8.11
N ASP A 386 -9.96 -12.84 -7.96
CA ASP A 386 -9.08 -13.17 -9.09
C ASP A 386 -8.33 -14.51 -8.96
N SER A 387 -8.51 -15.24 -7.86
CA SER A 387 -7.78 -16.49 -7.61
C SER A 387 -8.61 -17.55 -6.91
N SER A 388 -8.46 -18.79 -7.36
CA SER A 388 -9.00 -19.99 -6.75
C SER A 388 -7.95 -20.74 -5.91
N ALA A 389 -6.86 -20.11 -5.51
CA ALA A 389 -5.83 -20.72 -4.70
C ALA A 389 -6.37 -21.24 -3.36
N ARG A 390 -5.72 -22.25 -2.82
CA ARG A 390 -6.04 -22.79 -1.50
C ARG A 390 -5.33 -22.04 -0.37
N TRP A 391 -4.13 -21.55 -0.64
CA TRP A 391 -3.30 -20.81 0.31
C TRP A 391 -3.14 -19.36 -0.15
N PHE A 392 -3.43 -18.43 0.74
CA PHE A 392 -3.26 -17.00 0.47
C PHE A 392 -2.23 -16.42 1.43
N ILE A 393 -1.12 -15.92 0.87
CA ILE A 393 -0.03 -15.31 1.64
C ILE A 393 -0.34 -13.83 1.89
N ASP A 394 -0.29 -13.42 3.16
CA ASP A 394 0.02 -12.06 3.57
C ASP A 394 1.46 -12.03 4.10
N LYS A 395 2.32 -11.34 3.37
CA LYS A 395 3.73 -11.20 3.71
C LYS A 395 3.99 -9.79 4.29
N GLN A 396 3.26 -9.42 5.33
CA GLN A 396 3.56 -8.21 6.11
C GLN A 396 4.44 -8.58 7.31
N PRO A 397 5.74 -8.21 7.31
CA PRO A 397 6.69 -8.68 8.33
C PRO A 397 6.22 -8.41 9.77
N LEU A 398 5.69 -7.23 10.03
CA LEU A 398 5.24 -6.82 11.37
C LEU A 398 3.86 -7.38 11.79
N ASN A 399 3.21 -8.20 10.96
CA ASN A 399 2.08 -9.03 11.42
C ASN A 399 2.48 -9.97 12.57
N LEU A 400 3.77 -10.11 12.82
CA LEU A 400 4.31 -10.71 14.04
C LEU A 400 3.71 -10.14 15.34
N LEU A 401 3.31 -8.87 15.35
CA LEU A 401 2.62 -8.21 16.47
C LEU A 401 1.21 -8.74 16.72
N HIS A 402 0.63 -9.47 15.79
CA HIS A 402 -0.80 -9.83 15.78
C HIS A 402 -1.04 -11.34 15.71
N ILE A 403 -0.05 -12.18 16.05
CA ILE A 403 -0.15 -13.66 15.94
C ILE A 403 -1.33 -14.20 16.75
N ASP A 404 -1.54 -13.72 17.97
CA ASP A 404 -2.67 -14.17 18.79
C ASP A 404 -4.02 -13.79 18.14
N LEU A 405 -4.13 -12.60 17.55
CA LEU A 405 -5.32 -12.20 16.79
C LEU A 405 -5.51 -13.07 15.53
N ILE A 406 -4.46 -13.30 14.78
CA ILE A 406 -4.49 -14.16 13.57
C ILE A 406 -5.08 -15.53 13.93
N LEU A 407 -4.58 -16.18 14.98
CA LEU A 407 -5.01 -17.51 15.38
C LEU A 407 -6.37 -17.51 16.11
N THR A 408 -6.83 -16.36 16.58
CA THR A 408 -8.21 -16.18 17.04
C THR A 408 -9.18 -16.14 15.85
N LEU A 409 -8.83 -15.38 14.80
CA LEU A 409 -9.65 -15.22 13.60
C LEU A 409 -9.62 -16.47 12.70
N TRP A 410 -8.45 -17.11 12.57
CA TRP A 410 -8.24 -18.30 11.73
C TRP A 410 -7.39 -19.34 12.47
N PRO A 411 -8.03 -20.25 13.22
CA PRO A 411 -7.30 -21.28 14.01
C PRO A 411 -6.44 -22.22 13.15
N ASN A 412 -6.78 -22.38 11.87
CA ASN A 412 -6.03 -23.16 10.90
C ASN A 412 -4.94 -22.38 10.16
N ALA A 413 -4.77 -21.08 10.42
CA ALA A 413 -3.72 -20.27 9.81
C ALA A 413 -2.33 -20.87 10.06
N ARG A 414 -1.43 -20.68 9.09
CA ARG A 414 -0.03 -21.02 9.22
C ARG A 414 0.83 -19.78 9.19
N ILE A 415 1.89 -19.77 10.00
CA ILE A 415 2.78 -18.63 10.17
C ILE A 415 4.21 -19.10 9.93
N ILE A 416 4.89 -18.47 8.98
CA ILE A 416 6.31 -18.67 8.74
C ILE A 416 7.06 -17.44 9.23
N HIS A 417 7.91 -17.65 10.23
CA HIS A 417 8.79 -16.62 10.74
C HIS A 417 10.14 -16.66 10.03
N CYS A 418 10.44 -15.63 9.25
CA CYS A 418 11.75 -15.47 8.62
C CYS A 418 12.74 -14.85 9.60
N ARG A 419 13.89 -15.50 9.78
CA ARG A 419 15.01 -15.03 10.59
C ARG A 419 16.26 -14.92 9.75
N ARG A 420 17.05 -13.90 9.98
CA ARG A 420 18.33 -13.65 9.32
C ARG A 420 19.34 -13.13 10.33
N ASN A 421 20.62 -13.25 10.03
CA ASN A 421 21.67 -12.64 10.85
C ASN A 421 21.34 -11.18 11.18
N PRO A 422 21.32 -10.78 12.48
CA PRO A 422 20.88 -9.46 12.90
C PRO A 422 21.69 -8.31 12.28
N ARG A 423 23.02 -8.48 12.12
CA ARG A 423 23.88 -7.46 11.51
C ARG A 423 23.61 -7.30 10.02
N ASP A 424 23.43 -8.39 9.28
CA ASP A 424 23.04 -8.34 7.86
C ASP A 424 21.65 -7.71 7.67
N THR A 425 20.73 -8.01 8.57
CA THR A 425 19.40 -7.40 8.58
C THR A 425 19.49 -5.90 8.85
N ALA A 426 20.30 -5.50 9.85
CA ALA A 426 20.49 -4.10 10.19
C ALA A 426 21.15 -3.31 9.06
N LEU A 427 22.22 -3.85 8.46
CA LEU A 427 22.83 -3.22 7.29
C LEU A 427 21.83 -3.09 6.13
N SER A 428 21.04 -4.13 5.88
CA SER A 428 20.04 -4.10 4.80
C SER A 428 18.90 -3.11 5.04
N LEU A 429 18.51 -2.87 6.30
CA LEU A 429 17.56 -1.81 6.67
C LEU A 429 18.21 -0.43 6.48
N TRP A 430 19.38 -0.22 7.05
CA TRP A 430 20.09 1.05 7.06
C TRP A 430 20.52 1.51 5.66
N SER A 431 20.76 0.59 4.73
CA SER A 431 21.14 0.90 3.35
C SER A 431 19.94 1.10 2.40
N GLN A 432 18.70 1.14 2.93
CA GLN A 432 17.48 1.25 2.13
C GLN A 432 16.79 2.59 2.34
N SER A 433 16.40 3.25 1.24
CA SER A 433 15.47 4.37 1.28
C SER A 433 14.03 3.85 1.37
N PHE A 434 13.34 4.16 2.46
CA PHE A 434 11.92 3.86 2.61
C PHE A 434 11.09 5.10 2.32
N HIS A 435 9.88 4.90 1.76
CA HIS A 435 9.01 6.00 1.32
C HIS A 435 8.00 6.44 2.39
N ASP A 436 7.77 5.60 3.40
CA ASP A 436 6.78 5.84 4.45
C ASP A 436 7.41 5.93 5.85
N HIS A 437 6.72 6.62 6.76
CA HIS A 437 7.14 6.79 8.15
C HIS A 437 7.03 5.50 8.99
N ALA A 438 6.40 4.45 8.48
CA ALA A 438 6.30 3.17 9.17
C ALA A 438 7.67 2.50 9.34
N HIS A 439 8.64 2.88 8.50
CA HIS A 439 10.01 2.35 8.49
C HIS A 439 11.06 3.33 9.06
N ASP A 440 10.66 4.41 9.70
CA ASP A 440 11.59 5.43 10.25
C ASP A 440 12.63 4.86 11.23
N TYR A 441 12.41 3.68 11.80
CA TYR A 441 13.41 2.97 12.60
C TYR A 441 14.65 2.58 11.81
N ALA A 442 14.59 2.53 10.48
CA ALA A 442 15.69 2.08 9.63
C ALA A 442 16.89 3.05 9.58
N TYR A 443 16.69 4.28 10.01
CA TYR A 443 17.68 5.35 9.88
C TYR A 443 18.66 5.46 11.05
N ASP A 444 18.46 4.69 12.15
CA ASP A 444 19.35 4.66 13.32
C ASP A 444 19.59 3.23 13.81
N PHE A 445 20.85 2.85 14.03
CA PHE A 445 21.20 1.49 14.46
C PHE A 445 20.65 1.10 15.83
N GLY A 446 20.47 2.07 16.72
CA GLY A 446 19.84 1.80 18.02
C GLY A 446 18.34 1.54 17.90
N ASP A 447 17.68 2.17 16.92
CA ASP A 447 16.26 1.94 16.61
C ASP A 447 16.09 0.58 15.92
N ILE A 448 16.96 0.27 14.96
CA ILE A 448 17.02 -1.05 14.32
C ILE A 448 17.25 -2.16 15.34
N ALA A 449 18.20 -1.98 16.25
CA ALA A 449 18.49 -2.97 17.31
C ALA A 449 17.27 -3.18 18.22
N ALA A 450 16.58 -2.10 18.60
CA ALA A 450 15.37 -2.19 19.41
C ALA A 450 14.23 -2.92 18.67
N LEU A 451 14.07 -2.67 17.36
CA LEU A 451 13.10 -3.40 16.52
C LEU A 451 13.42 -4.90 16.50
N ILE A 452 14.66 -5.27 16.15
CA ILE A 452 15.11 -6.67 16.06
C ILE A 452 14.87 -7.37 17.42
N GLN A 453 15.31 -6.77 18.53
CA GLN A 453 15.13 -7.33 19.86
C GLN A 453 13.65 -7.54 20.21
N GLY A 454 12.80 -6.57 19.89
CA GLY A 454 11.36 -6.69 20.11
C GLY A 454 10.73 -7.82 19.31
N CYS A 455 11.08 -7.93 18.02
CA CYS A 455 10.60 -9.02 17.15
C CYS A 455 11.05 -10.39 17.64
N GLU A 456 12.30 -10.55 18.07
CA GLU A 456 12.82 -11.82 18.62
C GLU A 456 12.06 -12.23 19.91
N ARG A 457 11.79 -11.27 20.81
CA ARG A 457 11.01 -11.52 22.03
C ARG A 457 9.58 -11.96 21.70
N LEU A 458 8.91 -11.29 20.77
CA LEU A 458 7.56 -11.61 20.32
C LEU A 458 7.52 -13.00 19.67
N HIS A 459 8.51 -13.30 18.80
CA HIS A 459 8.61 -14.62 18.19
C HIS A 459 8.81 -15.73 19.22
N ALA A 460 9.74 -15.55 20.15
CA ALA A 460 9.99 -16.54 21.22
C ALA A 460 8.73 -16.81 22.04
N HIS A 461 7.99 -15.77 22.41
CA HIS A 461 6.73 -15.87 23.12
C HIS A 461 5.67 -16.62 22.30
N SER A 462 5.45 -16.23 21.05
CA SER A 462 4.43 -16.83 20.18
C SER A 462 4.76 -18.29 19.85
N ARG A 463 6.03 -18.63 19.68
CA ARG A 463 6.46 -20.02 19.42
C ARG A 463 6.16 -20.96 20.59
N VAL A 464 6.27 -20.50 21.83
CA VAL A 464 5.91 -21.31 23.00
C VAL A 464 4.40 -21.57 23.03
N ARG A 465 3.59 -20.56 22.68
CA ARG A 465 2.12 -20.63 22.76
C ARG A 465 1.49 -21.38 21.58
N HIS A 466 2.09 -21.28 20.38
CA HIS A 466 1.50 -21.69 19.11
C HIS A 466 2.44 -22.55 18.27
N ALA A 467 3.21 -23.46 18.89
CA ALA A 467 4.25 -24.26 18.24
C ALA A 467 3.78 -25.03 16.99
N ALA A 468 2.53 -25.51 16.98
CA ALA A 468 1.97 -26.26 15.86
C ALA A 468 1.67 -25.39 14.61
N SER A 469 1.40 -24.10 14.82
CA SER A 469 1.01 -23.14 13.77
C SER A 469 2.18 -22.33 13.23
N ILE A 470 3.35 -22.35 13.89
CA ILE A 470 4.51 -21.51 13.55
C ILE A 470 5.70 -22.37 13.12
N ARG A 471 6.31 -22.02 11.98
CA ARG A 471 7.61 -22.51 11.53
C ARG A 471 8.59 -21.37 11.38
N THR A 472 9.87 -21.63 11.75
CA THR A 472 10.95 -20.66 11.55
C THR A 472 11.80 -21.09 10.36
N VAL A 473 12.08 -20.15 9.46
CA VAL A 473 12.99 -20.30 8.33
C VAL A 473 14.16 -19.35 8.53
N ARG A 474 15.37 -19.89 8.51
CA ARG A 474 16.58 -19.07 8.50
C ARG A 474 16.96 -18.73 7.07
N TYR A 475 17.17 -17.44 6.81
CA TYR A 475 17.54 -16.96 5.48
C TYR A 475 18.80 -17.66 4.95
N GLU A 476 19.80 -17.85 5.81
CA GLU A 476 21.07 -18.48 5.47
C GLU A 476 20.88 -19.94 5.04
N GLU A 477 19.97 -20.68 5.71
CA GLU A 477 19.61 -22.06 5.37
C GLU A 477 18.83 -22.11 4.05
N LEU A 478 17.87 -21.22 3.86
CA LEU A 478 17.12 -21.09 2.61
C LEU A 478 18.04 -20.80 1.42
N ILE A 479 19.09 -20.00 1.59
CA ILE A 479 20.04 -19.68 0.52
C ILE A 479 21.05 -20.82 0.29
N ALA A 480 21.44 -21.55 1.35
CA ALA A 480 22.40 -22.65 1.25
C ALA A 480 21.79 -23.90 0.58
N ASP A 481 20.57 -24.27 0.96
CA ASP A 481 19.84 -25.42 0.41
C ASP A 481 18.35 -25.09 0.22
N PRO A 482 18.01 -24.36 -0.86
CA PRO A 482 16.63 -23.95 -1.13
C PRO A 482 15.68 -25.13 -1.33
N ALA A 483 16.16 -26.20 -1.96
CA ALA A 483 15.32 -27.36 -2.30
C ALA A 483 14.85 -28.09 -1.03
N SER A 484 15.76 -28.36 -0.10
CA SER A 484 15.43 -29.00 1.18
C SER A 484 14.49 -28.13 2.01
N CYS A 485 14.84 -26.86 2.17
CA CYS A 485 14.04 -25.90 2.96
C CYS A 485 12.60 -25.75 2.43
N LEU A 486 12.44 -25.57 1.13
CA LEU A 486 11.13 -25.44 0.49
C LEU A 486 10.34 -26.75 0.52
N GLY A 487 11.00 -27.89 0.33
CA GLY A 487 10.38 -29.22 0.41
C GLY A 487 9.82 -29.52 1.82
N GLU A 488 10.54 -29.12 2.88
CA GLU A 488 10.04 -29.22 4.25
C GLU A 488 8.82 -28.33 4.51
N LEU A 489 8.84 -27.10 3.99
CA LEU A 489 7.71 -26.18 4.11
C LEU A 489 6.49 -26.68 3.34
N ALA A 490 6.68 -27.16 2.10
CA ALA A 490 5.60 -27.70 1.28
C ALA A 490 4.92 -28.88 1.98
N ARG A 491 5.70 -29.82 2.56
CA ARG A 491 5.16 -30.94 3.35
C ARG A 491 4.39 -30.46 4.60
N TRP A 492 4.91 -29.46 5.31
CA TRP A 492 4.24 -28.92 6.48
C TRP A 492 2.93 -28.20 6.13
N LEU A 493 2.86 -27.54 4.97
CA LEU A 493 1.65 -26.90 4.44
C LEU A 493 0.68 -27.94 3.81
N GLY A 494 1.10 -29.17 3.59
CA GLY A 494 0.31 -30.18 2.89
C GLY A 494 0.12 -29.84 1.40
N LEU A 495 1.12 -29.19 0.80
CA LEU A 495 1.15 -28.91 -0.63
C LEU A 495 1.61 -30.17 -1.39
N PRO A 496 0.97 -30.50 -2.54
CA PRO A 496 1.48 -31.49 -3.45
C PRO A 496 2.90 -31.19 -3.93
N GLU A 497 3.60 -32.18 -4.43
CA GLU A 497 4.94 -32.00 -5.00
C GLU A 497 4.88 -31.05 -6.20
N HIS A 498 5.73 -30.04 -6.19
CA HIS A 498 5.86 -29.03 -7.25
C HIS A 498 7.25 -28.43 -7.25
N ASP A 499 7.76 -28.08 -8.43
CA ASP A 499 9.06 -27.39 -8.56
C ASP A 499 8.94 -25.91 -8.16
N LEU A 500 9.28 -25.61 -6.90
CA LEU A 500 9.31 -24.25 -6.35
C LEU A 500 10.57 -23.46 -6.76
N LEU A 501 11.54 -24.09 -7.43
CA LEU A 501 12.76 -23.46 -7.92
C LEU A 501 12.72 -23.14 -9.42
N GLY A 502 11.69 -23.61 -10.14
CA GLY A 502 11.46 -23.31 -11.55
C GLY A 502 11.41 -21.82 -11.87
N SER A 503 11.28 -21.48 -13.14
CA SER A 503 11.22 -20.08 -13.57
C SER A 503 10.03 -19.35 -12.94
N PRO A 504 10.22 -18.12 -12.42
CA PRO A 504 9.12 -17.32 -11.91
C PRO A 504 8.13 -16.98 -13.03
N SER A 505 6.84 -16.85 -12.68
CA SER A 505 5.86 -16.24 -13.58
C SER A 505 6.33 -14.82 -13.95
N ARG A 506 6.39 -14.51 -15.26
CA ARG A 506 6.91 -13.23 -15.75
C ARG A 506 6.02 -12.03 -15.43
N ASP A 507 4.76 -12.27 -15.08
CA ASP A 507 3.73 -11.21 -14.99
C ASP A 507 3.41 -10.79 -13.56
N HIS A 508 4.18 -11.26 -12.56
CA HIS A 508 3.93 -10.90 -11.16
C HIS A 508 4.71 -9.66 -10.75
N ALA A 509 3.98 -8.61 -10.33
CA ALA A 509 4.57 -7.41 -9.79
C ALA A 509 5.09 -7.65 -8.35
N ILE A 510 6.29 -7.14 -8.06
CA ILE A 510 6.87 -7.18 -6.71
C ILE A 510 6.98 -5.74 -6.21
N SER A 511 6.02 -5.30 -5.40
CA SER A 511 5.94 -3.93 -4.86
C SER A 511 6.61 -3.81 -3.48
N THR A 512 7.86 -4.23 -3.37
CA THR A 512 8.63 -4.10 -2.12
C THR A 512 10.01 -3.54 -2.38
N ALA A 513 10.64 -2.97 -1.34
CA ALA A 513 12.03 -2.52 -1.38
C ALA A 513 13.03 -3.63 -1.78
N SER A 514 12.60 -4.88 -1.86
CA SER A 514 13.38 -6.05 -2.29
C SER A 514 13.07 -6.51 -3.71
N ALA A 515 12.26 -5.78 -4.49
CA ALA A 515 11.76 -6.22 -5.80
C ALA A 515 12.86 -6.68 -6.75
N TRP A 516 13.92 -5.88 -6.90
CA TRP A 516 15.06 -6.23 -7.76
C TRP A 516 15.78 -7.49 -7.28
N GLN A 517 16.03 -7.58 -5.95
CA GLN A 517 16.73 -8.72 -5.32
C GLN A 517 15.93 -10.02 -5.44
N ALA A 518 14.61 -9.96 -5.28
CA ALA A 518 13.74 -11.13 -5.36
C ALA A 518 13.62 -11.69 -6.80
N ARG A 519 13.93 -10.88 -7.82
CA ARG A 519 13.96 -11.30 -9.24
C ARG A 519 15.30 -11.91 -9.67
N GLN A 520 16.35 -11.74 -8.88
CA GLN A 520 17.65 -12.33 -9.18
C GLN A 520 17.66 -13.83 -8.85
N PRO A 521 18.49 -14.64 -9.51
CA PRO A 521 18.77 -15.98 -9.05
C PRO A 521 19.20 -15.98 -7.57
N ILE A 522 18.86 -17.03 -6.84
CA ILE A 522 19.27 -17.17 -5.43
C ILE A 522 20.81 -17.10 -5.37
N HIS A 523 21.34 -16.21 -4.55
CA HIS A 523 22.78 -15.93 -4.43
C HIS A 523 23.19 -15.72 -2.98
N GLN A 524 24.45 -15.99 -2.66
CA GLN A 524 24.98 -15.89 -1.30
C GLN A 524 25.57 -14.51 -0.94
N HIS A 525 25.58 -13.55 -1.86
CA HIS A 525 26.20 -12.22 -1.64
C HIS A 525 25.62 -11.41 -0.47
N SER A 526 24.40 -11.75 -0.05
CA SER A 526 23.73 -11.10 1.07
C SER A 526 24.05 -11.72 2.43
N VAL A 527 24.78 -12.84 2.48
CA VAL A 527 25.17 -13.53 3.70
C VAL A 527 26.53 -12.98 4.17
N ALA A 528 26.63 -12.61 5.43
CA ALA A 528 27.81 -12.02 6.06
C ALA A 528 28.31 -10.72 5.39
N ARG A 529 27.45 -10.02 4.63
CA ARG A 529 27.78 -8.77 3.94
C ARG A 529 28.17 -7.65 4.91
N TRP A 530 27.64 -7.66 6.13
CA TRP A 530 28.00 -6.71 7.18
C TRP A 530 29.51 -6.63 7.44
N ARG A 531 30.27 -7.69 7.17
CA ARG A 531 31.72 -7.73 7.40
C ARG A 531 32.49 -6.74 6.54
N PHE A 532 32.01 -6.47 5.30
CA PHE A 532 32.61 -5.48 4.42
C PHE A 532 32.42 -4.04 4.91
N TYR A 533 31.40 -3.82 5.75
CA TYR A 533 31.10 -2.52 6.33
C TYR A 533 31.63 -2.33 7.74
N ALA A 534 32.11 -3.37 8.40
CA ALA A 534 32.48 -3.34 9.83
C ALA A 534 33.49 -2.27 10.20
N SER A 535 34.47 -1.96 9.31
CA SER A 535 35.48 -0.90 9.51
C SER A 535 34.93 0.52 9.23
N HIS A 536 33.85 0.65 8.47
CA HIS A 536 33.29 1.92 8.05
C HIS A 536 32.02 2.29 8.83
N VAL A 537 31.36 1.30 9.44
CA VAL A 537 30.12 1.42 10.20
C VAL A 537 30.25 0.62 11.51
N PRO A 538 31.01 1.14 12.48
CA PRO A 538 31.31 0.41 13.74
C PRO A 538 30.06 0.18 14.60
N GLU A 539 28.96 0.90 14.36
CA GLU A 539 27.68 0.72 15.03
C GLU A 539 27.09 -0.67 14.79
N LEU A 540 27.36 -1.29 13.63
CA LEU A 540 26.95 -2.67 13.33
C LEU A 540 27.50 -3.67 14.33
N LEU A 541 28.69 -3.43 14.89
CA LEU A 541 29.33 -4.33 15.87
C LEU A 541 28.62 -4.33 17.22
N ARG A 542 27.81 -3.31 17.51
CA ARG A 542 26.97 -3.23 18.73
C ARG A 542 25.75 -4.12 18.66
N ILE A 543 25.35 -4.55 17.45
CA ILE A 543 24.26 -5.48 17.24
C ILE A 543 24.80 -6.91 17.42
N PRO A 544 24.06 -7.81 18.14
CA PRO A 544 24.47 -9.20 18.29
C PRO A 544 24.67 -9.89 16.93
N ASP A 545 25.60 -10.82 16.84
CA ASP A 545 25.84 -11.58 15.61
C ASP A 545 24.90 -12.80 15.46
N LYS A 546 24.22 -13.19 16.55
CA LYS A 546 23.30 -14.35 16.60
C LYS A 546 22.01 -13.98 17.36
#